data_818c08cd2b57db6b96826924baf318bf
#
_entry.id   818c08cd2b57db6b96826924baf318bf
#
_cell.length_a   1.000
_cell.length_b   1.000
_cell.length_c   1.000
_cell.angle_alpha   90.00
_cell.angle_beta   90.00
_cell.angle_gamma   90.00
#
_symmetry.space_group_name_H-M   'P 1'
#
loop_
_entity.id
_entity.type
_entity.pdbx_description
1 polymer ?
#
loop_
_entity_poly.entity_id
_entity_poly.type
_entity_poly.pdbx_seq_one_letter_code
_entity_poly.pdbx_strand_id
1 'polypeptide(L)'
;MPLHIALLESRTPTVAAAVALRCAAVDASLHLVGPLGFGADEPAFRTSAEVDWDALDWWLHPGWRDFRDAMTRDRCIYFAADGTRDPGEAPFRSNSVLVFGDEALGLPERIRDKYPERVFRLPPTKGRRAPDLPSAVEATLAFAAQHAGKPPAEGRSAAKGRRSRNRRPR
;
A
#
# COMPACT_ATOMS: atom_id res chain seq x y z
N MET A 1 10.35 1.96 -14.42
CA MET A 1 8.92 1.72 -14.36
C MET A 1 8.35 2.37 -13.11
N PRO A 2 7.23 3.09 -13.19
CA PRO A 2 6.68 3.78 -12.05
C PRO A 2 6.09 2.81 -11.02
N LEU A 3 6.13 3.22 -9.75
CA LEU A 3 5.32 2.62 -8.70
C LEU A 3 3.84 2.93 -8.95
N HIS A 4 2.98 2.08 -8.48
CA HIS A 4 1.54 2.27 -8.56
C HIS A 4 0.95 2.35 -7.14
N ILE A 5 -0.02 3.23 -6.97
CA ILE A 5 -0.85 3.31 -5.77
C ILE A 5 -2.25 2.83 -6.13
N ALA A 6 -2.82 1.96 -5.32
CA ALA A 6 -4.22 1.56 -5.43
C ALA A 6 -4.96 1.92 -4.14
N LEU A 7 -6.02 2.71 -4.26
CA LEU A 7 -6.95 3.02 -3.17
C LEU A 7 -8.22 2.18 -3.34
N LEU A 8 -8.50 1.34 -2.36
CA LEU A 8 -9.67 0.47 -2.37
C LEU A 8 -10.83 1.13 -1.62
N GLU A 9 -11.93 1.31 -2.32
CA GLU A 9 -13.21 1.74 -1.75
C GLU A 9 -13.11 3.07 -0.97
N SER A 10 -12.32 4.01 -1.50
CA SER A 10 -12.16 5.34 -0.90
C SER A 10 -13.50 6.07 -0.85
N ARG A 11 -13.82 6.64 0.30
CA ARG A 11 -15.10 7.34 0.54
C ARG A 11 -14.98 8.85 0.55
N THR A 12 -13.78 9.37 0.79
CA THR A 12 -13.56 10.80 0.97
C THR A 12 -12.85 11.38 -0.25
N PRO A 13 -13.53 12.21 -1.07
CA PRO A 13 -12.96 12.73 -2.30
C PRO A 13 -11.72 13.61 -2.07
N THR A 14 -11.69 14.40 -1.00
CA THR A 14 -10.54 15.26 -0.67
C THR A 14 -9.30 14.46 -0.28
N VAL A 15 -9.47 13.33 0.39
CA VAL A 15 -8.37 12.42 0.73
C VAL A 15 -7.81 11.76 -0.53
N ALA A 16 -8.68 11.27 -1.40
CA ALA A 16 -8.27 10.68 -2.68
C ALA A 16 -7.51 11.68 -3.57
N ALA A 17 -7.96 12.93 -3.62
CA ALA A 17 -7.27 14.00 -4.35
C ALA A 17 -5.90 14.34 -3.73
N ALA A 18 -5.79 14.35 -2.41
CA ALA A 18 -4.52 14.55 -1.73
C ALA A 18 -3.52 13.40 -2.00
N VAL A 19 -4.00 12.17 -2.10
CA VAL A 19 -3.19 11.02 -2.54
C VAL A 19 -2.75 11.18 -4.00
N ALA A 20 -3.66 11.62 -4.88
CA ALA A 20 -3.32 11.89 -6.28
C ALA A 20 -2.17 12.91 -6.39
N LEU A 21 -2.18 13.96 -5.58
CA LEU A 21 -1.10 14.95 -5.53
C LEU A 21 0.24 14.32 -5.11
N ARG A 22 0.23 13.40 -4.15
CA ARG A 22 1.44 12.66 -3.75
C ARG A 22 1.97 11.76 -4.86
N CYS A 23 1.08 11.11 -5.60
CA CYS A 23 1.45 10.30 -6.77
C CYS A 23 2.09 11.17 -7.86
N ALA A 24 1.49 12.31 -8.19
CA ALA A 24 2.01 13.25 -9.18
C ALA A 24 3.41 13.75 -8.83
N ALA A 25 3.70 14.00 -7.55
CA ALA A 25 4.98 14.52 -7.09
C ALA A 25 6.16 13.56 -7.34
N VAL A 26 5.90 12.26 -7.47
CA VAL A 26 6.94 11.22 -7.66
C VAL A 26 6.73 10.40 -8.93
N ASP A 27 5.87 10.86 -9.81
CA ASP A 27 5.54 10.19 -11.07
C ASP A 27 5.03 8.74 -10.87
N ALA A 28 4.25 8.53 -9.82
CA ALA A 28 3.58 7.27 -9.54
C ALA A 28 2.18 7.25 -10.16
N SER A 29 1.75 6.07 -10.60
CA SER A 29 0.40 5.88 -11.16
C SER A 29 -0.62 5.67 -10.05
N LEU A 30 -1.85 6.16 -10.25
CA LEU A 30 -2.95 6.03 -9.29
C LEU A 30 -4.08 5.15 -9.84
N HIS A 31 -4.52 4.20 -9.04
CA HIS A 31 -5.70 3.37 -9.30
C HIS A 31 -6.74 3.61 -8.21
N LEU A 32 -7.92 4.04 -8.62
CA LEU A 32 -9.08 4.12 -7.75
C LEU A 32 -9.96 2.89 -7.99
N VAL A 33 -10.15 2.09 -6.97
CA VAL A 33 -10.89 0.82 -7.06
C VAL A 33 -12.20 0.95 -6.30
N GLY A 34 -13.30 0.92 -7.04
CA GLY A 34 -14.64 1.06 -6.48
C GLY A 34 -15.15 -0.18 -5.72
N PRO A 35 -16.32 0.00 -5.12
CA PRO A 35 -17.19 1.17 -5.14
C PRO A 35 -16.61 2.36 -4.36
N LEU A 36 -16.68 3.56 -4.96
CA LEU A 36 -16.22 4.79 -4.32
C LEU A 36 -17.38 5.52 -3.63
N GLY A 37 -17.09 6.29 -2.59
CA GLY A 37 -18.05 7.16 -1.92
C GLY A 37 -18.34 8.48 -2.65
N PHE A 38 -17.79 8.68 -3.84
CA PHE A 38 -17.90 9.89 -4.65
C PHE A 38 -17.80 9.58 -6.13
N GLY A 39 -18.24 10.50 -6.98
CA GLY A 39 -18.04 10.43 -8.43
C GLY A 39 -16.67 10.97 -8.84
N ALA A 40 -16.08 10.41 -9.87
CA ALA A 40 -14.77 10.85 -10.37
C ALA A 40 -14.79 12.25 -11.01
N ASP A 41 -15.96 12.77 -11.32
CA ASP A 41 -16.22 14.11 -11.86
C ASP A 41 -16.63 15.13 -10.79
N GLU A 42 -16.79 14.70 -9.53
CA GLU A 42 -17.16 15.62 -8.45
C GLU A 42 -16.11 16.72 -8.23
N PRO A 43 -16.55 17.98 -8.07
CA PRO A 43 -15.61 19.07 -7.77
C PRO A 43 -14.78 18.85 -6.51
N ALA A 44 -15.36 18.24 -5.46
CA ALA A 44 -14.64 17.90 -4.22
C ALA A 44 -13.46 16.94 -4.46
N PHE A 45 -13.50 16.16 -5.52
CA PHE A 45 -12.37 15.31 -5.93
C PHE A 45 -11.45 16.05 -6.91
N ARG A 46 -12.00 16.65 -7.95
CA ARG A 46 -11.24 17.23 -9.06
C ARG A 46 -10.52 18.52 -8.73
N THR A 47 -11.02 19.31 -7.77
CA THR A 47 -10.51 20.66 -7.47
C THR A 47 -10.01 20.86 -6.04
N SER A 48 -10.12 19.86 -5.17
CA SER A 48 -9.71 20.00 -3.78
C SER A 48 -8.18 19.99 -3.56
N ALA A 49 -7.44 19.52 -4.54
CA ALA A 49 -5.98 19.57 -4.58
C ALA A 49 -5.51 20.10 -5.94
N GLU A 50 -4.33 20.68 -5.97
CA GLU A 50 -3.71 21.18 -7.21
C GLU A 50 -3.10 20.03 -8.01
N VAL A 51 -3.94 19.15 -8.54
CA VAL A 51 -3.53 18.01 -9.36
C VAL A 51 -3.74 18.34 -10.83
N ASP A 52 -2.70 18.17 -11.62
CA ASP A 52 -2.82 18.12 -13.07
C ASP A 52 -3.29 16.71 -13.48
N TRP A 53 -4.60 16.56 -13.61
CA TRP A 53 -5.24 15.28 -13.92
C TRP A 53 -4.92 14.79 -15.34
N ASP A 54 -4.54 15.67 -16.24
CA ASP A 54 -4.17 15.29 -17.61
C ASP A 54 -2.74 14.76 -17.66
N ALA A 55 -1.88 15.21 -16.75
CA ALA A 55 -0.51 14.72 -16.63
C ALA A 55 -0.38 13.49 -15.74
N LEU A 56 -1.27 13.30 -14.77
CA LEU A 56 -1.26 12.15 -13.88
C LEU A 56 -1.75 10.90 -14.61
N ASP A 57 -0.99 9.83 -14.52
CA ASP A 57 -1.40 8.51 -14.98
C ASP A 57 -2.33 7.85 -13.96
N TRP A 58 -3.63 7.83 -14.21
CA TRP A 58 -4.61 7.30 -13.28
C TRP A 58 -5.75 6.55 -13.95
N TRP A 59 -6.29 5.59 -13.23
CA TRP A 59 -7.39 4.74 -13.68
C TRP A 59 -8.47 4.59 -12.62
N LEU A 60 -9.69 4.46 -13.10
CA LEU A 60 -10.85 4.11 -12.31
C LEU A 60 -11.26 2.68 -12.64
N HIS A 61 -11.30 1.82 -11.62
CA HIS A 61 -11.77 0.45 -11.72
C HIS A 61 -13.12 0.33 -11.02
N PRO A 62 -14.16 -0.22 -11.68
CA PRO A 62 -15.49 -0.35 -11.06
C PRO A 62 -15.47 -1.17 -9.77
N GLY A 63 -14.61 -2.17 -9.68
CA GLY A 63 -14.47 -3.00 -8.50
C GLY A 63 -13.14 -3.75 -8.45
N TRP A 64 -12.97 -4.52 -7.37
CA TRP A 64 -11.77 -5.30 -7.12
C TRP A 64 -11.44 -6.30 -8.23
N ARG A 65 -12.47 -6.94 -8.80
CA ARG A 65 -12.27 -7.92 -9.88
C ARG A 65 -11.65 -7.27 -11.10
N ASP A 66 -12.17 -6.10 -11.51
CA ASP A 66 -11.64 -5.36 -12.66
C ASP A 66 -10.19 -4.95 -12.46
N PHE A 67 -9.86 -4.50 -11.25
CA PHE A 67 -8.48 -4.17 -10.88
C PHE A 67 -7.57 -5.41 -10.91
N ARG A 68 -8.01 -6.54 -10.39
CA ARG A 68 -7.25 -7.80 -10.42
C ARG A 68 -6.99 -8.31 -11.83
N ASP A 69 -7.93 -8.12 -12.72
CA ASP A 69 -7.78 -8.53 -14.12
C ASP A 69 -6.77 -7.64 -14.86
N ALA A 70 -6.67 -6.37 -14.44
CA ALA A 70 -5.71 -5.42 -14.97
C ALA A 70 -4.30 -5.55 -14.36
N MET A 71 -4.20 -6.01 -13.11
CA MET A 71 -2.94 -6.08 -12.35
C MET A 71 -2.60 -7.49 -11.92
N THR A 72 -1.34 -7.88 -12.03
CA THR A 72 -0.87 -9.18 -11.54
C THR A 72 -0.74 -9.19 -10.02
N ARG A 73 -1.12 -10.30 -9.40
CA ARG A 73 -1.09 -10.49 -7.93
C ARG A 73 0.30 -10.26 -7.34
N ASP A 74 1.33 -10.70 -8.03
CA ASP A 74 2.71 -10.65 -7.54
C ASP A 74 3.23 -9.23 -7.35
N ARG A 75 2.58 -8.26 -7.97
CA ARG A 75 2.94 -6.84 -7.86
C ARG A 75 2.28 -6.15 -6.67
N CYS A 76 1.18 -6.70 -6.15
CA CYS A 76 0.39 -6.07 -5.10
C CYS A 76 0.98 -6.34 -3.72
N ILE A 77 1.19 -5.26 -2.98
CA ILE A 77 1.63 -5.24 -1.58
C ILE A 77 0.62 -4.41 -0.82
N TYR A 78 0.02 -4.96 0.24
CA TYR A 78 -1.06 -4.34 0.99
C TYR A 78 -0.53 -3.68 2.25
N PHE A 79 -1.04 -2.49 2.57
CA PHE A 79 -0.64 -1.74 3.75
C PHE A 79 -1.84 -1.41 4.62
N ALA A 80 -1.68 -1.60 5.92
CA ALA A 80 -2.67 -1.28 6.93
C ALA A 80 -1.99 -0.79 8.20
N ALA A 81 -2.62 0.15 8.92
CA ALA A 81 -2.10 0.69 10.16
C ALA A 81 -1.87 -0.38 11.23
N ASP A 82 -2.73 -1.40 11.24
CA ASP A 82 -2.68 -2.56 12.14
C ASP A 82 -2.03 -3.80 11.49
N GLY A 83 -1.32 -3.64 10.40
CA GLY A 83 -0.55 -4.71 9.78
C GLY A 83 0.49 -5.29 10.75
N THR A 84 0.71 -6.59 10.68
CA THR A 84 1.61 -7.30 11.61
C THR A 84 3.01 -7.50 11.07
N ARG A 85 3.16 -7.47 9.75
CA ARG A 85 4.46 -7.68 9.11
C ARG A 85 5.24 -6.38 8.96
N ASP A 86 6.53 -6.48 9.09
CA ASP A 86 7.45 -5.35 8.91
C ASP A 86 7.48 -4.93 7.42
N PRO A 87 7.36 -3.64 7.11
CA PRO A 87 7.43 -3.17 5.73
C PRO A 87 8.77 -3.47 5.05
N GLY A 88 9.86 -3.61 5.80
CA GLY A 88 11.16 -4.01 5.27
C GLY A 88 11.20 -5.43 4.69
N GLU A 89 10.25 -6.28 5.07
CA GLU A 89 10.11 -7.64 4.53
C GLU A 89 9.30 -7.69 3.23
N ALA A 90 8.70 -6.58 2.82
CA ALA A 90 7.90 -6.54 1.61
C ALA A 90 8.77 -6.69 0.35
N PRO A 91 8.33 -7.49 -0.63
CA PRO A 91 9.11 -7.76 -1.84
C PRO A 91 8.95 -6.62 -2.86
N PHE A 92 9.45 -5.43 -2.52
CA PHE A 92 9.36 -4.27 -3.39
C PHE A 92 10.10 -4.44 -4.71
N ARG A 93 9.44 -4.07 -5.79
CA ARG A 93 9.99 -3.97 -7.13
C ARG A 93 9.71 -2.58 -7.69
N SER A 94 10.41 -2.19 -8.74
CA SER A 94 10.22 -0.87 -9.38
C SER A 94 8.79 -0.64 -9.88
N ASN A 95 8.04 -1.70 -10.17
CA ASN A 95 6.67 -1.65 -10.66
C ASN A 95 5.65 -2.21 -9.65
N SER A 96 5.98 -2.23 -8.37
CA SER A 96 5.06 -2.68 -7.32
C SER A 96 3.81 -1.83 -7.26
N VAL A 97 2.70 -2.46 -6.93
CA VAL A 97 1.41 -1.82 -6.65
C VAL A 97 1.21 -1.79 -5.14
N LEU A 98 1.21 -0.60 -4.57
CA LEU A 98 1.05 -0.37 -3.14
C LEU A 98 -0.43 -0.13 -2.87
N VAL A 99 -1.07 -1.04 -2.15
CA VAL A 99 -2.53 -1.09 -1.98
C VAL A 99 -2.91 -0.60 -0.60
N PHE A 100 -3.81 0.36 -0.55
CA PHE A 100 -4.37 0.96 0.66
C PHE A 100 -5.89 0.87 0.66
N GLY A 101 -6.47 0.81 1.85
CA GLY A 101 -7.90 0.92 2.05
C GLY A 101 -8.35 2.37 2.29
N ASP A 102 -9.62 2.52 2.64
CA ASP A 102 -10.18 3.80 3.08
C ASP A 102 -9.52 4.29 4.37
N GLU A 103 -9.40 5.60 4.53
CA GLU A 103 -8.75 6.21 5.70
C GLU A 103 -9.41 5.82 7.02
N ALA A 104 -10.75 5.76 7.05
CA ALA A 104 -11.50 5.43 8.25
C ALA A 104 -11.68 3.92 8.46
N LEU A 105 -11.89 3.16 7.39
CA LEU A 105 -12.25 1.74 7.44
C LEU A 105 -11.07 0.80 7.20
N GLY A 106 -9.97 1.28 6.64
CA GLY A 106 -8.81 0.47 6.26
C GLY A 106 -9.10 -0.47 5.08
N LEU A 107 -8.26 -1.47 4.93
CA LEU A 107 -8.44 -2.50 3.90
C LEU A 107 -9.73 -3.30 4.14
N PRO A 108 -10.49 -3.62 3.09
CA PRO A 108 -11.64 -4.51 3.21
C PRO A 108 -11.24 -5.85 3.84
N GLU A 109 -12.07 -6.34 4.77
CA GLU A 109 -11.80 -7.58 5.51
C GLU A 109 -11.57 -8.77 4.56
N ARG A 110 -12.38 -8.88 3.51
CA ARG A 110 -12.22 -9.92 2.49
C ARG A 110 -10.85 -9.94 1.81
N ILE A 111 -10.19 -8.79 1.72
CA ILE A 111 -8.83 -8.67 1.16
C ILE A 111 -7.80 -9.13 2.19
N ARG A 112 -7.96 -8.71 3.44
CA ARG A 112 -7.08 -9.09 4.55
C ARG A 112 -7.11 -10.59 4.80
N ASP A 113 -8.30 -11.19 4.77
CA ASP A 113 -8.49 -12.63 4.98
C ASP A 113 -7.90 -13.46 3.85
N LYS A 114 -7.97 -12.93 2.63
CA LYS A 114 -7.46 -13.62 1.44
C LYS A 114 -5.94 -13.54 1.31
N TYR A 115 -5.33 -12.46 1.75
CA TYR A 115 -3.90 -12.18 1.59
C TYR A 115 -3.21 -11.82 2.91
N PRO A 116 -3.39 -12.57 4.00
CA PRO A 116 -2.88 -12.19 5.31
C PRO A 116 -1.35 -12.05 5.35
N GLU A 117 -0.64 -12.83 4.55
CA GLU A 117 0.82 -12.81 4.46
C GLU A 117 1.38 -11.64 3.64
N ARG A 118 0.51 -10.89 2.98
CA ARG A 118 0.88 -9.75 2.13
C ARG A 118 0.41 -8.41 2.70
N VAL A 119 -0.07 -8.38 3.93
CA VAL A 119 -0.47 -7.16 4.64
C VAL A 119 0.65 -6.72 5.57
N PHE A 120 1.21 -5.56 5.28
CA PHE A 120 2.34 -4.98 6.00
C PHE A 120 1.90 -3.76 6.80
N ARG A 121 2.65 -3.45 7.84
CA ARG A 121 2.51 -2.18 8.54
C ARG A 121 2.90 -1.03 7.64
N LEU A 122 2.33 0.13 7.91
CA LEU A 122 2.79 1.37 7.30
C LEU A 122 4.24 1.64 7.71
N PRO A 123 5.10 2.10 6.79
CA PRO A 123 6.43 2.57 7.14
C PRO A 123 6.37 3.70 8.16
N PRO A 124 7.40 3.86 9.00
CA PRO A 124 7.44 4.94 9.97
C PRO A 124 7.41 6.31 9.27
N THR A 125 6.59 7.20 9.80
CA THR A 125 6.50 8.60 9.38
C THR A 125 7.17 9.51 10.40
N LYS A 126 7.57 10.71 9.97
CA LYS A 126 8.05 11.72 10.89
C LYS A 126 6.87 12.26 11.69
N GLY A 127 6.87 12.06 13.00
CA GLY A 127 5.84 12.55 13.91
C GLY A 127 5.36 11.51 14.91
N ARG A 128 4.69 12.00 15.98
CA ARG A 128 4.17 11.15 17.07
C ARG A 128 2.73 10.68 16.86
N ARG A 129 2.02 11.26 15.89
CA ARG A 129 0.64 10.88 15.55
C ARG A 129 0.64 9.80 14.48
N ALA A 130 -0.37 8.96 14.51
CA ALA A 130 -0.70 8.12 13.37
C ALA A 130 -0.88 9.00 12.12
N PRO A 131 -0.21 8.68 11.01
CA PRO A 131 -0.30 9.50 9.80
C PRO A 131 -1.72 9.42 9.22
N ASP A 132 -2.17 10.49 8.58
CA ASP A 132 -3.29 10.45 7.67
C ASP A 132 -2.94 9.62 6.42
N LEU A 133 -3.93 9.24 5.65
CA LEU A 133 -3.71 8.38 4.48
C LEU A 133 -2.77 9.01 3.44
N PRO A 134 -2.89 10.29 3.05
CA PRO A 134 -1.95 10.90 2.11
C PRO A 134 -0.49 10.87 2.62
N SER A 135 -0.27 11.15 3.89
CA SER A 135 1.06 11.09 4.50
C SER A 135 1.61 9.66 4.57
N ALA A 136 0.75 8.69 4.86
CA ALA A 136 1.12 7.27 4.86
C ALA A 136 1.50 6.80 3.44
N VAL A 137 0.76 7.22 2.42
CA VAL A 137 1.06 6.92 1.02
C VAL A 137 2.41 7.53 0.61
N GLU A 138 2.64 8.79 0.95
CA GLU A 138 3.91 9.47 0.66
C GLU A 138 5.10 8.74 1.30
N ALA A 139 5.00 8.40 2.58
CA ALA A 139 6.03 7.64 3.28
C ALA A 139 6.28 6.26 2.67
N THR A 140 5.20 5.58 2.26
CA THR A 140 5.29 4.26 1.64
C THR A 140 5.92 4.32 0.24
N LEU A 141 5.60 5.34 -0.55
CA LEU A 141 6.24 5.58 -1.84
C LEU A 141 7.75 5.80 -1.69
N ALA A 142 8.17 6.65 -0.75
CA ALA A 142 9.58 6.90 -0.47
C ALA A 142 10.29 5.62 0.02
N PHE A 143 9.65 4.87 0.90
CA PHE A 143 10.18 3.62 1.43
C PHE A 143 10.34 2.57 0.32
N ALA A 144 9.32 2.38 -0.51
CA ALA A 144 9.35 1.46 -1.63
C ALA A 144 10.45 1.80 -2.65
N ALA A 145 10.63 3.08 -2.96
CA ALA A 145 11.69 3.53 -3.87
C ALA A 145 13.10 3.20 -3.34
N GLN A 146 13.30 3.30 -2.02
CA GLN A 146 14.59 2.96 -1.39
C GLN A 146 14.86 1.45 -1.33
N HIS A 147 13.81 0.63 -1.34
CA HIS A 147 13.90 -0.83 -1.19
C HIS A 147 13.68 -1.61 -2.49
N ALA A 148 13.25 -0.95 -3.55
CA ALA A 148 13.04 -1.58 -4.84
C ALA A 148 14.34 -2.24 -5.36
N GLY A 149 14.24 -3.52 -5.72
CA GLY A 149 15.37 -4.30 -6.23
C GLY A 149 16.34 -4.82 -5.15
N LYS A 150 16.09 -4.52 -3.86
CA LYS A 150 16.83 -5.15 -2.76
C LYS A 150 16.13 -6.43 -2.33
N PRO A 151 16.89 -7.45 -1.90
CA PRO A 151 16.25 -8.62 -1.29
C PRO A 151 15.48 -8.17 -0.03
N PRO A 152 14.28 -8.74 0.22
CA PRO A 152 13.54 -8.44 1.44
C PRO A 152 14.40 -8.78 2.66
N ALA A 153 14.30 -7.98 3.72
CA ALA A 153 14.97 -8.29 4.98
C ALA A 153 14.48 -9.65 5.47
N GLU A 154 15.40 -10.57 5.67
CA GLU A 154 15.07 -11.87 6.26
C GLU A 154 14.46 -11.62 7.65
N GLY A 155 13.20 -12.01 7.81
CA GLY A 155 12.56 -11.96 9.10
C GLY A 155 13.44 -12.71 10.10
N ARG A 156 13.78 -12.08 11.20
CA ARG A 156 14.48 -12.76 12.31
C ARG A 156 13.56 -13.86 12.83
N SER A 157 13.62 -15.01 12.19
CA SER A 157 13.12 -16.24 12.76
C SER A 157 13.93 -16.47 14.03
N ALA A 158 13.30 -16.32 15.18
CA ALA A 158 13.87 -16.73 16.45
C ALA A 158 14.03 -18.26 16.41
N ALA A 159 15.12 -18.72 15.85
CA ALA A 159 15.58 -20.10 16.00
C ALA A 159 16.00 -20.27 17.45
N LYS A 160 15.05 -20.67 18.29
CA LYS A 160 15.38 -21.27 19.59
C LYS A 160 16.12 -22.57 19.31
N GLY A 161 17.44 -22.48 19.35
CA GLY A 161 18.31 -23.64 19.33
C GLY A 161 17.98 -24.56 20.50
N ARG A 162 17.32 -25.66 20.21
CA ARG A 162 17.26 -26.81 21.08
C ARG A 162 18.66 -27.44 21.13
N ARG A 163 19.45 -27.07 22.13
CA ARG A 163 20.64 -27.84 22.47
C ARG A 163 20.20 -29.19 23.03
N SER A 164 20.24 -30.21 22.21
CA SER A 164 20.20 -31.60 22.64
C SER A 164 21.50 -31.91 23.39
N ARG A 165 21.41 -32.02 24.70
CA ARG A 165 22.49 -32.62 25.51
C ARG A 165 22.41 -34.14 25.36
N ASN A 166 23.23 -34.67 24.50
CA ASN A 166 23.46 -36.09 24.43
C ASN A 166 24.39 -36.48 25.58
N ARG A 167 23.85 -37.04 26.68
CA ARG A 167 24.63 -37.73 27.69
C ARG A 167 24.75 -39.19 27.26
N ARG A 168 25.95 -39.63 26.96
CA ARG A 168 26.28 -41.05 26.88
C ARG A 168 26.34 -41.65 28.30
N PRO A 169 25.72 -42.81 28.55
CA PRO A 169 26.01 -43.62 29.72
C PRO A 169 27.25 -44.49 29.48
N ARG A 170 27.96 -44.72 30.56
CA ARG A 170 29.04 -45.70 30.62
C ARG A 170 28.45 -47.10 30.68
#